data_7d00e388118054003cf00e75815e41e8
#
_entry.id   7d00e388118054003cf00e75815e41e8
#
_cell.length_a   1.000
_cell.length_b   1.000
_cell.length_c   1.000
_cell.angle_alpha   90.00
_cell.angle_beta   90.00
_cell.angle_gamma   90.00
#
_symmetry.space_group_name_H-M   'P 1'
#
loop_
_entity.id
_entity.type
_entity.pdbx_description
1 polymer ?
#
loop_
_entity_poly.entity_id
_entity_poly.type
_entity_poly.pdbx_seq_one_letter_code
_entity_poly.pdbx_strand_id
1 'polypeptide(L)'
;VDAAWESIKGAKKPALHVTAPVSAIQMEYQCHKKGPAMLELVKALVARARYYTENVEFSAVDATRAESAFLYEVIAAAIDAGAAQITLCDSAGVMMPEEWTRFLQEAYANVPGLAHVTVGVEISDMLKMSVACAAAAISAGAGAVKTSIAAMDFPNVVDFAKFVGVRGDALGIATN
;
A
#
# COMPACT_ATOMS: atom_id res chain seq x y z
N VAL A 1 10.69 14.75 -1.17
CA VAL A 1 11.46 13.72 -1.91
C VAL A 1 12.96 14.01 -1.79
N ASP A 2 13.46 15.18 -2.19
CA ASP A 2 14.89 15.49 -2.29
C ASP A 2 15.63 15.37 -0.95
N ALA A 3 15.10 15.96 0.13
CA ALA A 3 15.68 15.84 1.47
C ALA A 3 15.70 14.38 1.98
N ALA A 4 14.66 13.58 1.65
CA ALA A 4 14.63 12.16 1.97
C ALA A 4 15.74 11.41 1.22
N TRP A 5 15.91 11.69 -0.08
CA TRP A 5 16.99 11.11 -0.87
C TRP A 5 18.38 11.40 -0.30
N GLU A 6 18.65 12.66 0.06
CA GLU A 6 19.94 13.02 0.65
C GLU A 6 20.26 12.23 1.92
N SER A 7 19.24 11.84 2.68
CA SER A 7 19.40 11.06 3.92
C SER A 7 19.71 9.58 3.67
N ILE A 8 19.31 9.02 2.52
CA ILE A 8 19.39 7.57 2.27
C ILE A 8 20.29 7.19 1.10
N LYS A 9 20.77 8.13 0.28
CA LYS A 9 21.56 7.87 -0.94
C LYS A 9 22.82 7.03 -0.72
N GLY A 10 23.35 6.97 0.50
CA GLY A 10 24.48 6.12 0.87
C GLY A 10 24.13 4.68 1.22
N ALA A 11 22.85 4.31 1.26
CA ALA A 11 22.44 2.94 1.55
C ALA A 11 22.71 2.00 0.35
N LYS A 12 22.91 0.71 0.63
CA LYS A 12 23.13 -0.30 -0.44
C LYS A 12 21.91 -0.49 -1.35
N LYS A 13 20.71 -0.35 -0.82
CA LYS A 13 19.45 -0.48 -1.53
C LYS A 13 18.50 0.61 -1.05
N PRO A 14 18.71 1.86 -1.45
CA PRO A 14 17.84 2.95 -1.02
C PRO A 14 16.45 2.80 -1.64
N ALA A 15 15.41 3.04 -0.84
CA ALA A 15 14.03 3.08 -1.29
C ALA A 15 13.39 4.40 -0.91
N LEU A 16 12.60 4.98 -1.80
CA LEU A 16 11.80 6.17 -1.53
C LEU A 16 10.32 5.78 -1.42
N HIS A 17 9.69 6.22 -0.35
CA HIS A 17 8.28 5.98 -0.09
C HIS A 17 7.49 7.28 -0.23
N VAL A 18 6.56 7.30 -1.16
CA VAL A 18 5.61 8.40 -1.40
C VAL A 18 4.25 8.00 -0.84
N THR A 19 3.66 8.85 0.00
CA THR A 19 2.33 8.62 0.57
C THR A 19 1.40 9.75 0.18
N ALA A 20 0.17 9.43 -0.21
CA ALA A 20 -0.86 10.42 -0.43
C ALA A 20 -2.25 9.88 -0.09
N PRO A 21 -3.13 10.69 0.52
CA PRO A 21 -4.50 10.31 0.75
C PRO A 21 -5.28 10.22 -0.58
N VAL A 22 -6.15 9.21 -0.68
CA VAL A 22 -6.97 8.99 -1.87
C VAL A 22 -8.48 9.01 -1.56
N SER A 23 -8.89 8.97 -0.30
CA SER A 23 -10.29 9.19 0.08
C SER A 23 -10.63 10.69 0.06
N ALA A 24 -11.85 11.01 -0.33
CA ALA A 24 -12.34 12.41 -0.40
C ALA A 24 -12.16 13.14 0.94
N ILE A 25 -12.46 12.44 2.05
CA ILE A 25 -12.34 13.00 3.41
C ILE A 25 -10.88 13.37 3.70
N GLN A 26 -9.94 12.45 3.51
CA GLN A 26 -8.56 12.74 3.85
C GLN A 26 -7.89 13.72 2.88
N MET A 27 -8.23 13.68 1.59
CA MET A 27 -7.76 14.68 0.63
C MET A 27 -8.17 16.09 1.04
N GLU A 28 -9.43 16.28 1.48
CA GLU A 28 -9.93 17.59 1.92
C GLU A 28 -9.27 18.04 3.21
N TYR A 29 -9.28 17.20 4.26
CA TYR A 29 -8.83 17.62 5.60
C TYR A 29 -7.31 17.66 5.78
N GLN A 30 -6.56 16.81 5.08
CA GLN A 30 -5.09 16.77 5.24
C GLN A 30 -4.37 17.61 4.20
N CYS A 31 -4.87 17.67 2.97
CA CYS A 31 -4.16 18.27 1.85
C CYS A 31 -4.88 19.50 1.27
N HIS A 32 -6.14 19.73 1.64
CA HIS A 32 -6.99 20.75 1.05
C HIS A 32 -7.00 20.68 -0.49
N LYS A 33 -7.05 19.46 -1.04
CA LYS A 33 -7.01 19.16 -2.46
C LYS A 33 -8.18 18.30 -2.89
N LYS A 34 -8.62 18.51 -4.14
CA LYS A 34 -9.58 17.64 -4.82
C LYS A 34 -8.86 16.63 -5.71
N GLY A 35 -9.58 15.60 -6.15
CA GLY A 35 -9.04 14.49 -6.92
C GLY A 35 -8.07 14.87 -8.05
N PRO A 36 -8.41 15.75 -9.00
CA PRO A 36 -7.51 16.10 -10.10
C PRO A 36 -6.18 16.72 -9.64
N ALA A 37 -6.22 17.58 -8.62
CA ALA A 37 -5.00 18.18 -8.07
C ALA A 37 -4.15 17.16 -7.27
N MET A 38 -4.80 16.19 -6.63
CA MET A 38 -4.11 15.10 -5.94
C MET A 38 -3.45 14.14 -6.95
N LEU A 39 -4.13 13.80 -8.03
CA LEU A 39 -3.59 12.97 -9.11
C LEU A 39 -2.29 13.56 -9.68
N GLU A 40 -2.29 14.84 -10.02
CA GLU A 40 -1.09 15.53 -10.52
C GLU A 40 0.03 15.59 -9.48
N LEU A 41 -0.31 15.77 -8.21
CA LEU A 41 0.67 15.74 -7.12
C LEU A 41 1.33 14.34 -6.99
N VAL A 42 0.55 13.27 -7.04
CA VAL A 42 1.07 11.89 -6.97
C VAL A 42 2.00 11.62 -8.14
N LYS A 43 1.59 11.93 -9.38
CA LYS A 43 2.45 11.80 -10.57
C LYS A 43 3.79 12.51 -10.39
N ALA A 44 3.76 13.76 -9.97
CA ALA A 44 4.96 14.57 -9.79
C ALA A 44 5.89 14.01 -8.70
N LEU A 45 5.34 13.60 -7.56
CA LEU A 45 6.12 13.07 -6.44
C LEU A 45 6.74 11.70 -6.76
N VAL A 46 5.99 10.80 -7.40
CA VAL A 46 6.49 9.48 -7.79
C VAL A 46 7.55 9.63 -8.88
N ALA A 47 7.31 10.44 -9.91
CA ALA A 47 8.31 10.71 -10.95
C ALA A 47 9.58 11.35 -10.36
N ARG A 48 9.44 12.26 -9.39
CA ARG A 48 10.60 12.84 -8.69
C ARG A 48 11.36 11.80 -7.86
N ALA A 49 10.67 10.86 -7.21
CA ALA A 49 11.31 9.75 -6.49
C ALA A 49 12.03 8.80 -7.47
N ARG A 50 11.38 8.48 -8.59
CA ARG A 50 11.92 7.61 -9.64
C ARG A 50 13.20 8.15 -10.28
N TYR A 51 13.33 9.47 -10.35
CA TYR A 51 14.58 10.11 -10.82
C TYR A 51 15.80 9.69 -10.00
N TYR A 52 15.63 9.41 -8.70
CA TYR A 52 16.72 9.06 -7.80
C TYR A 52 16.95 7.55 -7.67
N THR A 53 15.90 6.75 -7.67
CA THR A 53 15.99 5.29 -7.45
C THR A 53 14.88 4.55 -8.19
N GLU A 54 15.18 3.32 -8.57
CA GLU A 54 14.17 2.42 -9.12
C GLU A 54 13.24 1.83 -8.04
N ASN A 55 13.65 1.90 -6.79
CA ASN A 55 12.93 1.34 -5.67
C ASN A 55 12.00 2.41 -5.07
N VAL A 56 10.88 2.63 -5.72
CA VAL A 56 9.86 3.61 -5.30
C VAL A 56 8.60 2.88 -4.89
N GLU A 57 8.15 3.12 -3.67
CA GLU A 57 6.86 2.70 -3.17
C GLU A 57 5.89 3.88 -3.17
N PHE A 58 4.65 3.64 -3.63
CA PHE A 58 3.53 4.55 -3.46
C PHE A 58 2.48 3.92 -2.54
N SER A 59 2.13 4.59 -1.44
CA SER A 59 1.02 4.20 -0.56
C SER A 59 -0.20 5.08 -0.79
N ALA A 60 -1.30 4.44 -1.23
CA ALA A 60 -2.61 5.03 -1.32
C ALA A 60 -3.27 5.03 0.06
N VAL A 61 -3.15 6.13 0.80
CA VAL A 61 -3.66 6.23 2.17
C VAL A 61 -5.17 6.31 2.16
N ASP A 62 -5.82 5.49 3.02
CA ASP A 62 -7.27 5.40 3.12
C ASP A 62 -7.95 4.90 1.82
N ALA A 63 -7.29 3.96 1.15
CA ALA A 63 -7.71 3.40 -0.13
C ALA A 63 -9.07 2.69 -0.06
N THR A 64 -9.37 2.05 1.07
CA THR A 64 -10.60 1.28 1.28
C THR A 64 -11.86 2.14 1.36
N ARG A 65 -11.71 3.47 1.59
CA ARG A 65 -12.80 4.45 1.60
C ARG A 65 -12.76 5.42 0.42
N ALA A 66 -11.87 5.19 -0.52
CA ALA A 66 -11.78 5.99 -1.74
C ALA A 66 -12.92 5.65 -2.72
N GLU A 67 -13.25 6.58 -3.59
CA GLU A 67 -14.09 6.31 -4.75
C GLU A 67 -13.28 5.43 -5.71
N SER A 68 -13.84 4.29 -6.13
CA SER A 68 -13.09 3.23 -6.83
C SER A 68 -12.48 3.71 -8.15
N ALA A 69 -13.22 4.49 -8.96
CA ALA A 69 -12.69 4.98 -10.24
C ALA A 69 -11.49 5.90 -10.03
N PHE A 70 -11.54 6.79 -9.03
CA PHE A 70 -10.44 7.67 -8.69
C PHE A 70 -9.25 6.90 -8.13
N LEU A 71 -9.49 5.92 -7.26
CA LEU A 71 -8.44 5.05 -6.72
C LEU A 71 -7.66 4.36 -7.85
N TYR A 72 -8.39 3.75 -8.80
CA TYR A 72 -7.77 3.04 -9.93
C TYR A 72 -6.96 3.98 -10.83
N GLU A 73 -7.47 5.19 -11.07
CA GLU A 73 -6.77 6.22 -11.83
C GLU A 73 -5.45 6.63 -11.13
N VAL A 74 -5.48 6.87 -9.83
CA VAL A 74 -4.28 7.25 -9.06
C VAL A 74 -3.25 6.13 -9.02
N ILE A 75 -3.68 4.89 -8.82
CA ILE A 75 -2.76 3.74 -8.83
C ILE A 75 -2.11 3.57 -10.20
N ALA A 76 -2.89 3.60 -11.28
CA ALA A 76 -2.36 3.51 -12.64
C ALA A 76 -1.35 4.63 -12.91
N ALA A 77 -1.67 5.87 -12.53
CA ALA A 77 -0.79 7.02 -12.70
C ALA A 77 0.51 6.89 -11.88
N ALA A 78 0.46 6.31 -10.68
CA ALA A 78 1.66 6.05 -9.88
C ALA A 78 2.55 4.98 -10.52
N ILE A 79 1.96 3.91 -11.08
CA ILE A 79 2.69 2.87 -11.82
C ILE A 79 3.35 3.49 -13.06
N ASP A 80 2.62 4.25 -13.85
CA ASP A 80 3.14 4.93 -15.06
C ASP A 80 4.26 5.92 -14.72
N ALA A 81 4.19 6.58 -13.56
CA ALA A 81 5.25 7.46 -13.07
C ALA A 81 6.47 6.71 -12.52
N GLY A 82 6.42 5.38 -12.40
CA GLY A 82 7.55 4.50 -12.08
C GLY A 82 7.55 3.94 -10.65
N ALA A 83 6.41 3.87 -9.97
CA ALA A 83 6.31 3.12 -8.72
C ALA A 83 6.54 1.62 -8.96
N ALA A 84 7.46 1.02 -8.22
CA ALA A 84 7.75 -0.42 -8.24
C ALA A 84 6.88 -1.20 -7.25
N GLN A 85 6.32 -0.52 -6.28
CA GLN A 85 5.39 -1.07 -5.30
C GLN A 85 4.22 -0.12 -5.08
N ILE A 86 3.02 -0.70 -5.02
CA ILE A 86 1.78 0.00 -4.64
C ILE A 86 1.29 -0.60 -3.33
N THR A 87 1.14 0.22 -2.29
CA THR A 87 0.57 -0.22 -1.00
C THR A 87 -0.83 0.38 -0.82
N LEU A 88 -1.80 -0.48 -0.59
CA LEU A 88 -3.19 -0.11 -0.33
C LEU A 88 -3.44 -0.07 1.18
N CYS A 89 -3.89 1.08 1.69
CA CYS A 89 -4.04 1.29 3.12
C CYS A 89 -5.51 1.28 3.55
N ASP A 90 -5.84 0.41 4.51
CA ASP A 90 -7.08 0.50 5.29
C ASP A 90 -6.82 1.32 6.57
N SER A 91 -6.87 2.63 6.44
CA SER A 91 -6.60 3.53 7.56
C SER A 91 -7.69 3.51 8.64
N ALA A 92 -8.89 3.08 8.29
CA ALA A 92 -10.00 2.93 9.23
C ALA A 92 -9.95 1.60 10.00
N GLY A 93 -9.34 0.55 9.42
CA GLY A 93 -9.23 -0.77 10.02
C GLY A 93 -10.57 -1.47 10.23
N VAL A 94 -11.53 -1.25 9.33
CA VAL A 94 -12.91 -1.74 9.47
C VAL A 94 -13.28 -2.82 8.47
N MET A 95 -12.41 -3.11 7.52
CA MET A 95 -12.68 -4.16 6.53
C MET A 95 -12.59 -5.55 7.13
N MET A 96 -13.48 -6.41 6.67
CA MET A 96 -13.47 -7.85 6.93
C MET A 96 -12.54 -8.58 5.94
N PRO A 97 -12.02 -9.79 6.28
CA PRO A 97 -11.15 -10.54 5.39
C PRO A 97 -11.70 -10.76 3.97
N GLU A 98 -13.00 -11.07 3.85
CA GLU A 98 -13.66 -11.29 2.57
C GLU A 98 -13.76 -10.02 1.74
N GLU A 99 -13.88 -8.86 2.40
CA GLU A 99 -13.91 -7.56 1.74
C GLU A 99 -12.53 -7.22 1.18
N TRP A 100 -11.44 -7.54 1.91
CA TRP A 100 -10.08 -7.42 1.40
C TRP A 100 -9.83 -8.28 0.16
N THR A 101 -10.31 -9.54 0.19
CA THR A 101 -10.19 -10.41 -0.99
C THR A 101 -10.85 -9.78 -2.21
N ARG A 102 -12.09 -9.31 -2.05
CA ARG A 102 -12.86 -8.67 -3.14
C ARG A 102 -12.20 -7.38 -3.61
N PHE A 103 -11.79 -6.52 -2.68
CA PHE A 103 -11.14 -5.24 -2.98
C PHE A 103 -9.89 -5.41 -3.83
N LEU A 104 -9.02 -6.37 -3.50
CA LEU A 104 -7.83 -6.66 -4.29
C LEU A 104 -8.16 -7.26 -5.66
N GLN A 105 -9.12 -8.18 -5.73
CA GLN A 105 -9.57 -8.75 -7.01
C GLN A 105 -10.10 -7.66 -7.94
N GLU A 106 -10.90 -6.73 -7.42
CA GLU A 106 -11.40 -5.58 -8.18
C GLU A 106 -10.26 -4.65 -8.61
N ALA A 107 -9.30 -4.35 -7.74
CA ALA A 107 -8.14 -3.55 -8.08
C ALA A 107 -7.31 -4.19 -9.21
N TYR A 108 -7.00 -5.49 -9.11
CA TYR A 108 -6.28 -6.21 -10.17
C TYR A 108 -7.05 -6.24 -11.50
N ALA A 109 -8.37 -6.34 -11.45
CA ALA A 109 -9.21 -6.37 -12.66
C ALA A 109 -9.30 -5.01 -13.37
N ASN A 110 -9.19 -3.90 -12.62
CA ASN A 110 -9.48 -2.57 -13.13
C ASN A 110 -8.25 -1.66 -13.27
N VAL A 111 -7.09 -2.03 -12.68
CA VAL A 111 -5.89 -1.20 -12.74
C VAL A 111 -4.88 -1.82 -13.72
N PRO A 112 -4.65 -1.21 -14.89
CA PRO A 112 -3.62 -1.66 -15.83
C PRO A 112 -2.24 -1.64 -15.16
N GLY A 113 -1.49 -2.72 -15.35
CA GLY A 113 -0.11 -2.82 -14.86
C GLY A 113 0.03 -3.22 -13.38
N LEU A 114 -1.05 -3.29 -12.58
CA LEU A 114 -0.96 -3.62 -11.16
C LEU A 114 -0.34 -5.01 -10.92
N ALA A 115 -0.58 -5.96 -11.81
CA ALA A 115 0.02 -7.29 -11.74
C ALA A 115 1.55 -7.33 -12.02
N HIS A 116 2.12 -6.25 -12.50
CA HIS A 116 3.56 -6.15 -12.82
C HIS A 116 4.39 -5.46 -11.74
N VAL A 117 3.75 -4.97 -10.70
CA VAL A 117 4.39 -4.33 -9.54
C VAL A 117 4.08 -5.11 -8.26
N THR A 118 4.86 -4.89 -7.21
CA THR A 118 4.53 -5.47 -5.90
C THR A 118 3.30 -4.77 -5.32
N VAL A 119 2.26 -5.53 -4.99
CA VAL A 119 1.11 -5.00 -4.26
C VAL A 119 1.29 -5.24 -2.77
N GLY A 120 1.37 -4.17 -2.00
CA GLY A 120 1.44 -4.20 -0.54
C GLY A 120 0.10 -3.85 0.10
N VAL A 121 -0.06 -4.26 1.36
CA VAL A 121 -1.21 -3.87 2.19
C VAL A 121 -0.73 -3.31 3.52
N GLU A 122 -1.41 -2.25 3.96
CA GLU A 122 -1.25 -1.63 5.27
C GLU A 122 -2.62 -1.59 5.94
N ILE A 123 -2.80 -2.34 7.02
CA ILE A 123 -4.11 -2.60 7.60
C ILE A 123 -4.10 -2.13 9.05
N SER A 124 -4.95 -1.15 9.39
CA SER A 124 -5.14 -0.74 10.77
C SER A 124 -5.76 -1.86 11.60
N ASP A 125 -5.29 -2.04 12.84
CA ASP A 125 -5.72 -3.12 13.74
C ASP A 125 -6.86 -2.70 14.69
N MET A 126 -7.71 -1.78 14.24
CA MET A 126 -8.83 -1.25 15.02
C MET A 126 -9.73 -2.36 15.56
N LEU A 127 -10.10 -3.32 14.74
CA LEU A 127 -10.98 -4.43 15.09
C LEU A 127 -10.23 -5.71 15.51
N LYS A 128 -8.90 -5.65 15.69
CA LYS A 128 -8.05 -6.81 16.03
C LYS A 128 -8.11 -7.95 14.98
N MET A 129 -8.35 -7.61 13.73
CA MET A 129 -8.43 -8.57 12.61
C MET A 129 -7.34 -8.36 11.57
N SER A 130 -6.39 -7.48 11.81
CA SER A 130 -5.37 -7.11 10.82
C SER A 130 -4.58 -8.29 10.27
N VAL A 131 -4.24 -9.29 11.11
CA VAL A 131 -3.56 -10.51 10.67
C VAL A 131 -4.46 -11.36 9.76
N ALA A 132 -5.76 -11.49 10.08
CA ALA A 132 -6.70 -12.23 9.26
C ALA A 132 -6.95 -11.54 7.91
N CYS A 133 -7.08 -10.21 7.93
CA CYS A 133 -7.20 -9.41 6.72
C CYS A 133 -5.93 -9.49 5.85
N ALA A 134 -4.74 -9.45 6.47
CA ALA A 134 -3.47 -9.63 5.76
C ALA A 134 -3.37 -11.03 5.10
N ALA A 135 -3.83 -12.09 5.78
CA ALA A 135 -3.90 -13.42 5.21
C ALA A 135 -4.82 -13.49 3.99
N ALA A 136 -5.99 -12.88 4.07
CA ALA A 136 -6.92 -12.79 2.95
C ALA A 136 -6.34 -11.98 1.78
N ALA A 137 -5.66 -10.88 2.07
CA ALA A 137 -4.98 -10.06 1.08
C ALA A 137 -3.86 -10.83 0.35
N ILE A 138 -3.04 -11.59 1.10
CA ILE A 138 -1.99 -12.46 0.51
C ILE A 138 -2.63 -13.51 -0.41
N SER A 139 -3.70 -14.17 0.04
CA SER A 139 -4.43 -15.14 -0.78
C SER A 139 -5.01 -14.53 -2.06
N ALA A 140 -5.28 -13.23 -2.05
CA ALA A 140 -5.76 -12.47 -3.20
C ALA A 140 -4.65 -11.85 -4.06
N GLY A 141 -3.37 -12.11 -3.74
CA GLY A 141 -2.23 -11.69 -4.56
C GLY A 141 -1.35 -10.58 -3.96
N ALA A 142 -1.58 -10.13 -2.73
CA ALA A 142 -0.68 -9.20 -2.08
C ALA A 142 0.70 -9.85 -1.81
N GLY A 143 1.76 -9.18 -2.26
CA GLY A 143 3.15 -9.62 -2.10
C GLY A 143 3.89 -8.98 -0.91
N ALA A 144 3.28 -8.00 -0.23
CA ALA A 144 3.87 -7.34 0.93
C ALA A 144 2.82 -6.99 1.98
N VAL A 145 3.19 -7.09 3.25
CA VAL A 145 2.36 -6.68 4.39
C VAL A 145 3.17 -5.77 5.30
N LYS A 146 2.65 -4.61 5.63
CA LYS A 146 3.25 -3.73 6.62
C LYS A 146 2.88 -4.17 8.03
N THR A 147 3.88 -4.31 8.88
CA THR A 147 3.75 -4.74 10.28
C THR A 147 4.46 -3.75 11.20
N SER A 148 4.14 -3.78 12.48
CA SER A 148 4.78 -2.94 13.51
C SER A 148 5.40 -3.80 14.62
N ILE A 149 6.54 -3.36 15.15
CA ILE A 149 7.19 -3.97 16.34
C ILE A 149 6.49 -3.50 17.63
N ALA A 150 6.04 -2.25 17.66
CA ALA A 150 5.31 -1.70 18.79
C ALA A 150 3.82 -2.06 18.67
N ALA A 151 3.10 -2.08 19.80
CA ALA A 151 1.64 -2.21 19.82
C ALA A 151 0.99 -0.91 19.27
N MET A 152 1.15 -0.69 17.97
CA MET A 152 0.55 0.39 17.21
C MET A 152 -0.60 -0.16 16.37
N ASP A 153 -1.28 0.69 15.65
CA ASP A 153 -2.51 0.38 14.91
C ASP A 153 -2.34 -0.55 13.70
N PHE A 154 -1.25 -1.33 13.62
CA PHE A 154 -0.94 -2.26 12.53
C PHE A 154 -0.73 -3.68 13.05
N PRO A 155 -0.74 -4.71 12.19
CA PRO A 155 -0.44 -6.08 12.59
C PRO A 155 0.89 -6.12 13.35
N ASN A 156 0.87 -6.72 14.55
CA ASN A 156 2.11 -6.93 15.28
C ASN A 156 2.99 -7.93 14.51
N VAL A 157 4.26 -7.60 14.32
CA VAL A 157 5.19 -8.44 13.53
C VAL A 157 5.36 -9.83 14.13
N VAL A 158 5.33 -9.97 15.47
CA VAL A 158 5.48 -11.27 16.14
C VAL A 158 4.26 -12.14 15.90
N ASP A 159 3.05 -11.57 15.97
CA ASP A 159 1.82 -12.31 15.73
C ASP A 159 1.67 -12.68 14.25
N PHE A 160 2.04 -11.77 13.35
CA PHE A 160 2.09 -12.07 11.93
C PHE A 160 3.14 -13.16 11.60
N ALA A 161 4.33 -13.11 12.21
CA ALA A 161 5.36 -14.13 12.03
C ALA A 161 4.91 -15.50 12.56
N LYS A 162 4.22 -15.56 13.70
CA LYS A 162 3.62 -16.81 14.21
C LYS A 162 2.57 -17.35 13.23
N PHE A 163 1.70 -16.47 12.71
CA PHE A 163 0.71 -16.86 11.71
C PHE A 163 1.39 -17.45 10.47
N VAL A 164 2.41 -16.77 9.92
CA VAL A 164 3.18 -17.25 8.76
C VAL A 164 3.86 -18.58 9.08
N GLY A 165 4.47 -18.75 10.25
CA GLY A 165 5.11 -20.00 10.68
C GLY A 165 4.16 -21.21 10.76
N VAL A 166 2.85 -20.97 10.98
CA VAL A 166 1.84 -22.04 11.07
C VAL A 166 1.10 -22.26 9.76
N ARG A 167 0.86 -21.21 9.00
CA ARG A 167 -0.04 -21.20 7.84
C ARG A 167 0.62 -20.72 6.54
N GLY A 168 1.90 -20.32 6.59
CA GLY A 168 2.60 -19.75 5.44
C GLY A 168 2.61 -20.67 4.22
N ASP A 169 2.84 -21.97 4.42
CA ASP A 169 2.84 -22.95 3.32
C ASP A 169 1.50 -22.97 2.58
N ALA A 170 0.38 -22.85 3.29
CA ALA A 170 -0.96 -22.77 2.69
C ALA A 170 -1.18 -21.48 1.88
N LEU A 171 -0.38 -20.46 2.11
CA LEU A 171 -0.40 -19.16 1.41
C LEU A 171 0.73 -19.03 0.38
N GLY A 172 1.55 -20.07 0.18
CA GLY A 172 2.70 -20.02 -0.72
C GLY A 172 3.86 -19.15 -0.21
N ILE A 173 3.92 -18.87 1.09
CA ILE A 173 4.99 -18.08 1.71
C ILE A 173 6.13 -19.04 2.09
N ALA A 174 7.32 -18.80 1.54
CA ALA A 174 8.51 -19.55 1.95
C ALA A 174 8.91 -19.15 3.39
N THR A 175 8.98 -20.13 4.30
CA THR A 175 9.30 -19.93 5.73
C THR A 175 10.72 -20.38 6.09
N ASN A 176 11.64 -20.44 5.11
CA ASN A 176 13.04 -20.86 5.29
C ASN A 176 13.92 -19.79 5.90
#